data_29cfda42bac9757599e2b9ee98dc1549
#
_entry.id   29cfda42bac9757599e2b9ee98dc1549
#
_cell.length_a   1.000
_cell.length_b   1.000
_cell.length_c   1.000
_cell.angle_alpha   90.00
_cell.angle_beta   90.00
_cell.angle_gamma   90.00
#
_symmetry.space_group_name_H-M   'P 1'
#
loop_
_entity.id
_entity.type
_entity.pdbx_description
1 polymer ?
#
loop_
_entity_poly.entity_id
_entity_poly.type
_entity_poly.pdbx_seq_one_letter_code
_entity_poly.pdbx_strand_id
1 'polypeptide(L)'
;MNNFDFNNRTAIITGGAQGFGLDIAKRFLDSGCKVIIWDIDEKLLKSTTEEINNPNLSYNIIDVSNFTQITKTVSEITSKTNIDILINNAGITGPTAPLWKYDVEMWNKIIQINLIGTFNCCRAIVPNMIENNYGRIVNVASVAGKDGNANASAYSSGKAGAIGLTKSLGKELADKNIAVNAVTPAGAKTRILDQMSKEHVQRMLSKVPRGRFLE
;
A
#
# COMPACT_ATOMS: atom_id res chain seq x y z
N MET A 1 5.38 5.94 24.15
CA MET A 1 4.88 5.40 22.87
C MET A 1 3.42 5.04 23.06
N ASN A 2 2.51 5.43 22.18
CA ASN A 2 1.11 5.04 22.32
C ASN A 2 0.98 3.54 22.10
N ASN A 3 0.30 2.85 23.02
CA ASN A 3 -0.02 1.44 22.88
C ASN A 3 -1.36 1.31 22.15
N PHE A 4 -1.35 0.62 21.01
CA PHE A 4 -2.55 0.19 20.32
C PHE A 4 -2.74 -1.31 20.60
N ASP A 5 -3.97 -1.72 20.82
CA ASP A 5 -4.32 -3.13 20.99
C ASP A 5 -4.93 -3.66 19.69
N PHE A 6 -4.18 -4.50 18.98
CA PHE A 6 -4.62 -5.22 17.80
C PHE A 6 -4.70 -6.73 18.04
N ASN A 7 -4.79 -7.15 19.30
CA ASN A 7 -4.97 -8.56 19.62
C ASN A 7 -6.19 -9.15 18.89
N ASN A 8 -6.04 -10.37 18.40
CA ASN A 8 -7.05 -11.08 17.62
C ASN A 8 -7.43 -10.40 16.27
N ARG A 9 -6.65 -9.43 15.79
CA ARG A 9 -6.84 -8.85 14.45
C ARG A 9 -5.84 -9.44 13.47
N THR A 10 -6.30 -9.61 12.22
CA THR A 10 -5.47 -10.03 11.09
C THR A 10 -5.37 -8.88 10.09
N ALA A 11 -4.14 -8.49 9.78
CA ALA A 11 -3.85 -7.43 8.81
C ALA A 11 -3.15 -7.99 7.56
N ILE A 12 -3.59 -7.55 6.38
CA ILE A 12 -2.85 -7.71 5.13
C ILE A 12 -2.19 -6.38 4.78
N ILE A 13 -0.88 -6.43 4.46
CA ILE A 13 -0.09 -5.26 4.09
C ILE A 13 0.59 -5.54 2.75
N THR A 14 0.18 -4.83 1.70
CA THR A 14 0.80 -4.97 0.37
C THR A 14 2.07 -4.13 0.25
N GLY A 15 3.09 -4.64 -0.48
CA GLY A 15 4.42 -4.03 -0.47
C GLY A 15 5.05 -4.07 0.93
N GLY A 16 4.78 -5.16 1.68
CA GLY A 16 5.12 -5.28 3.10
C GLY A 16 6.54 -5.72 3.39
N ALA A 17 7.32 -6.06 2.38
CA ALA A 17 8.68 -6.57 2.58
C ALA A 17 9.72 -5.46 2.79
N GLN A 18 9.38 -4.18 2.59
CA GLN A 18 10.30 -3.05 2.73
C GLN A 18 9.59 -1.71 2.99
N GLY A 19 10.36 -0.69 3.36
CA GLY A 19 9.91 0.69 3.52
C GLY A 19 8.70 0.82 4.44
N PHE A 20 7.77 1.73 4.12
CA PHE A 20 6.58 1.95 4.94
C PHE A 20 5.78 0.70 5.24
N GLY A 21 5.64 -0.22 4.26
CA GLY A 21 4.92 -1.46 4.47
C GLY A 21 5.54 -2.32 5.57
N LEU A 22 6.86 -2.42 5.58
CA LEU A 22 7.61 -3.15 6.60
C LEU A 22 7.52 -2.48 7.98
N ASP A 23 7.65 -1.15 8.04
CA ASP A 23 7.56 -0.42 9.31
C ASP A 23 6.16 -0.54 9.93
N ILE A 24 5.11 -0.48 9.08
CA ILE A 24 3.73 -0.73 9.50
C ILE A 24 3.59 -2.18 10.00
N ALA A 25 4.16 -3.16 9.29
CA ALA A 25 4.12 -4.57 9.70
C ALA A 25 4.76 -4.79 11.07
N LYS A 26 5.97 -4.27 11.30
CA LYS A 26 6.65 -4.32 12.60
C LYS A 26 5.79 -3.68 13.70
N ARG A 27 5.24 -2.49 13.44
CA ARG A 27 4.39 -1.79 14.41
C ARG A 27 3.11 -2.54 14.74
N PHE A 28 2.50 -3.21 13.77
CA PHE A 28 1.30 -4.01 13.98
C PHE A 28 1.61 -5.28 14.79
N LEU A 29 2.72 -5.95 14.50
CA LEU A 29 3.21 -7.10 15.27
C LEU A 29 3.45 -6.72 16.74
N ASP A 30 4.12 -5.59 17.01
CA ASP A 30 4.35 -5.05 18.35
C ASP A 30 3.05 -4.73 19.10
N SER A 31 1.96 -4.57 18.37
CA SER A 31 0.62 -4.30 18.91
C SER A 31 -0.26 -5.55 19.01
N GLY A 32 0.31 -6.75 18.81
CA GLY A 32 -0.39 -8.04 18.96
C GLY A 32 -1.17 -8.49 17.70
N CYS A 33 -1.02 -7.81 16.56
CA CYS A 33 -1.69 -8.17 15.33
C CYS A 33 -1.08 -9.42 14.69
N LYS A 34 -1.91 -10.25 14.05
CA LYS A 34 -1.44 -11.20 13.04
C LYS A 34 -1.24 -10.46 11.73
N VAL A 35 -0.05 -10.52 11.16
CA VAL A 35 0.32 -9.77 9.97
C VAL A 35 0.65 -10.71 8.82
N ILE A 36 0.06 -10.45 7.67
CA ILE A 36 0.32 -11.15 6.42
C ILE A 36 0.88 -10.11 5.44
N ILE A 37 2.18 -10.17 5.18
CA ILE A 37 2.78 -9.27 4.18
C ILE A 37 2.69 -9.86 2.79
N TRP A 38 2.31 -9.03 1.82
CA TRP A 38 2.29 -9.35 0.40
C TRP A 38 3.33 -8.52 -0.33
N ASP A 39 4.13 -9.17 -1.14
CA ASP A 39 5.08 -8.52 -2.04
C ASP A 39 5.31 -9.42 -3.27
N ILE A 40 5.84 -8.86 -4.34
CA ILE A 40 6.21 -9.61 -5.53
C ILE A 40 7.62 -10.22 -5.40
N ASP A 41 8.47 -9.68 -4.53
CA ASP A 41 9.85 -10.12 -4.32
C ASP A 41 9.92 -11.23 -3.27
N GLU A 42 9.93 -12.49 -3.75
CA GLU A 42 10.01 -13.67 -2.90
C GLU A 42 11.28 -13.69 -2.02
N LYS A 43 12.44 -13.28 -2.57
CA LYS A 43 13.69 -13.29 -1.81
C LYS A 43 13.65 -12.32 -0.65
N LEU A 44 13.11 -11.14 -0.91
CA LEU A 44 12.94 -10.10 0.11
C LEU A 44 11.92 -10.51 1.16
N LEU A 45 10.80 -11.13 0.78
CA LEU A 45 9.80 -11.65 1.73
C LEU A 45 10.41 -12.68 2.68
N LYS A 46 11.19 -13.64 2.15
CA LYS A 46 11.87 -14.67 2.95
C LYS A 46 12.84 -14.04 3.95
N SER A 47 13.78 -13.22 3.47
CA SER A 47 14.79 -12.59 4.34
C SER A 47 14.16 -11.70 5.41
N THR A 48 13.13 -10.92 5.07
CA THR A 48 12.41 -10.05 6.01
C THR A 48 11.68 -10.86 7.08
N THR A 49 11.04 -11.97 6.68
CA THR A 49 10.32 -12.81 7.63
C THR A 49 11.26 -13.54 8.58
N GLU A 50 12.39 -14.02 8.08
CA GLU A 50 13.46 -14.62 8.88
C GLU A 50 14.08 -13.62 9.86
N GLU A 51 14.35 -12.39 9.41
CA GLU A 51 14.91 -11.32 10.26
C GLU A 51 13.98 -10.94 11.41
N ILE A 52 12.68 -10.78 11.12
CA ILE A 52 11.68 -10.41 12.14
C ILE A 52 11.42 -11.58 13.10
N ASN A 53 11.44 -12.80 12.62
CA ASN A 53 11.25 -14.03 13.39
C ASN A 53 10.09 -13.97 14.41
N ASN A 54 8.91 -13.56 13.95
CA ASN A 54 7.72 -13.42 14.79
C ASN A 54 6.64 -14.43 14.36
N PRO A 55 6.09 -15.26 15.29
CA PRO A 55 5.10 -16.29 14.94
C PRO A 55 3.78 -15.73 14.39
N ASN A 56 3.50 -14.45 14.61
CA ASN A 56 2.33 -13.75 14.10
C ASN A 56 2.58 -13.15 12.69
N LEU A 57 3.78 -13.31 12.10
CA LEU A 57 4.09 -12.85 10.76
C LEU A 57 4.05 -14.01 9.77
N SER A 58 3.36 -13.80 8.68
CA SER A 58 3.41 -14.69 7.50
C SER A 58 3.46 -13.87 6.22
N TYR A 59 3.69 -14.49 5.07
CA TYR A 59 3.73 -13.80 3.79
C TYR A 59 3.09 -14.60 2.67
N ASN A 60 2.71 -13.90 1.60
CA ASN A 60 2.38 -14.48 0.30
C ASN A 60 3.09 -13.69 -0.81
N ILE A 61 3.53 -14.40 -1.84
CA ILE A 61 4.09 -13.79 -3.05
C ILE A 61 2.92 -13.37 -3.91
N ILE A 62 2.65 -12.05 -4.01
CA ILE A 62 1.49 -11.50 -4.68
C ILE A 62 1.88 -10.34 -5.60
N ASP A 63 1.50 -10.45 -6.86
CA ASP A 63 1.40 -9.31 -7.75
C ASP A 63 0.01 -8.68 -7.60
N VAL A 64 -0.07 -7.46 -7.06
CA VAL A 64 -1.34 -6.75 -6.84
C VAL A 64 -2.09 -6.44 -8.14
N SER A 65 -1.43 -6.48 -9.29
CA SER A 65 -2.07 -6.34 -10.59
C SER A 65 -2.81 -7.62 -11.04
N ASN A 66 -2.53 -8.77 -10.41
CA ASN A 66 -3.12 -10.07 -10.74
C ASN A 66 -4.33 -10.39 -9.85
N PHE A 67 -5.53 -10.02 -10.31
CA PHE A 67 -6.77 -10.22 -9.56
C PHE A 67 -7.06 -11.70 -9.25
N THR A 68 -6.78 -12.61 -10.18
CA THR A 68 -7.01 -14.05 -9.98
C THR A 68 -6.13 -14.61 -8.86
N GLN A 69 -4.86 -14.19 -8.81
CA GLN A 69 -3.96 -14.58 -7.73
C GLN A 69 -4.45 -14.07 -6.38
N ILE A 70 -4.86 -12.79 -6.31
CA ILE A 70 -5.40 -12.18 -5.09
C ILE A 70 -6.63 -12.92 -4.60
N THR A 71 -7.63 -13.17 -5.45
CA THR A 71 -8.88 -13.83 -5.06
C THR A 71 -8.65 -15.24 -4.54
N LYS A 72 -7.76 -16.01 -5.16
CA LYS A 72 -7.36 -17.34 -4.69
C LYS A 72 -6.74 -17.24 -3.29
N THR A 73 -5.76 -16.36 -3.10
CA THR A 73 -5.06 -16.20 -1.80
C THR A 73 -6.01 -15.70 -0.72
N VAL A 74 -6.89 -14.75 -1.02
CA VAL A 74 -7.92 -14.27 -0.06
C VAL A 74 -8.82 -15.41 0.36
N SER A 75 -9.29 -16.27 -0.57
CA SER A 75 -10.11 -17.44 -0.25
C SER A 75 -9.40 -18.42 0.69
N GLU A 76 -8.10 -18.66 0.45
CA GLU A 76 -7.28 -19.53 1.31
C GLU A 76 -7.08 -18.94 2.72
N ILE A 77 -6.94 -17.63 2.84
CA ILE A 77 -6.82 -16.93 4.13
C ILE A 77 -8.16 -16.95 4.86
N THR A 78 -9.25 -16.57 4.19
CA THR A 78 -10.57 -16.43 4.82
C THR A 78 -11.19 -17.76 5.22
N SER A 79 -10.71 -18.87 4.66
CA SER A 79 -11.08 -20.22 5.15
C SER A 79 -10.53 -20.54 6.56
N LYS A 80 -9.58 -19.75 7.07
CA LYS A 80 -8.91 -20.01 8.35
C LYS A 80 -9.07 -18.86 9.36
N THR A 81 -9.19 -17.64 8.89
CA THR A 81 -9.27 -16.43 9.73
C THR A 81 -9.94 -15.29 8.97
N ASN A 82 -10.50 -14.32 9.70
CA ASN A 82 -11.01 -13.10 9.09
C ASN A 82 -9.86 -12.16 8.72
N ILE A 83 -10.12 -11.28 7.74
CA ILE A 83 -9.23 -10.18 7.40
C ILE A 83 -9.84 -8.90 7.95
N ASP A 84 -9.26 -8.37 9.02
CA ASP A 84 -9.76 -7.20 9.73
C ASP A 84 -9.21 -5.88 9.17
N ILE A 85 -7.96 -5.91 8.71
CA ILE A 85 -7.22 -4.70 8.30
C ILE A 85 -6.58 -4.93 6.93
N LEU A 86 -6.71 -3.95 6.05
CA LEU A 86 -6.03 -3.92 4.76
C LEU A 86 -5.23 -2.63 4.62
N ILE A 87 -3.93 -2.75 4.43
CA ILE A 87 -3.05 -1.63 4.08
C ILE A 87 -2.59 -1.79 2.63
N ASN A 88 -3.19 -1.03 1.74
CA ASN A 88 -2.76 -0.94 0.35
C ASN A 88 -1.57 0.02 0.25
N ASN A 89 -0.37 -0.53 0.37
CA ASN A 89 0.88 0.22 0.34
C ASN A 89 1.71 -0.05 -0.92
N ALA A 90 1.54 -1.20 -1.57
CA ALA A 90 2.26 -1.52 -2.80
C ALA A 90 2.17 -0.40 -3.84
N GLY A 91 3.29 -0.07 -4.45
CA GLY A 91 3.34 1.00 -5.46
C GLY A 91 4.73 1.24 -6.01
N ILE A 92 4.79 1.80 -7.20
CA ILE A 92 6.01 2.22 -7.89
C ILE A 92 5.87 3.65 -8.40
N THR A 93 6.98 4.37 -8.50
CA THR A 93 6.99 5.74 -9.07
C THR A 93 7.21 5.75 -10.58
N GLY A 94 8.01 4.82 -11.07
CA GLY A 94 8.48 4.81 -12.44
C GLY A 94 9.50 5.93 -12.75
N PRO A 95 9.90 6.07 -14.03
CA PRO A 95 10.87 7.06 -14.47
C PRO A 95 10.30 8.49 -14.40
N THR A 96 11.21 9.46 -14.33
CA THR A 96 10.89 10.88 -14.37
C THR A 96 10.97 11.38 -15.80
N ALA A 97 9.82 11.71 -16.41
CA ALA A 97 9.73 12.22 -17.78
C ALA A 97 8.53 13.15 -17.97
N PRO A 98 8.61 14.17 -18.86
CA PRO A 98 7.46 14.96 -19.27
C PRO A 98 6.37 14.05 -19.88
N LEU A 99 5.09 14.38 -19.66
CA LEU A 99 3.96 13.58 -20.13
C LEU A 99 4.08 13.20 -21.63
N TRP A 100 4.42 14.15 -22.48
CA TRP A 100 4.52 13.93 -23.94
C TRP A 100 5.73 13.11 -24.39
N LYS A 101 6.61 12.70 -23.45
CA LYS A 101 7.75 11.81 -23.68
C LYS A 101 7.69 10.57 -22.79
N TYR A 102 6.59 10.39 -22.04
CA TYR A 102 6.46 9.27 -21.14
C TYR A 102 6.23 7.99 -21.94
N ASP A 103 6.93 6.92 -21.59
CA ASP A 103 6.70 5.60 -22.16
C ASP A 103 5.31 5.09 -21.80
N VAL A 104 4.53 4.69 -22.79
CA VAL A 104 3.12 4.31 -22.62
C VAL A 104 2.98 3.02 -21.82
N GLU A 105 3.86 2.05 -22.06
CA GLU A 105 3.80 0.76 -21.34
C GLU A 105 4.14 0.95 -19.87
N MET A 106 5.16 1.74 -19.57
CA MET A 106 5.53 2.07 -18.20
C MET A 106 4.44 2.90 -17.50
N TRP A 107 3.82 3.85 -18.21
CA TRP A 107 2.69 4.62 -17.70
C TRP A 107 1.53 3.69 -17.28
N ASN A 108 1.16 2.75 -18.16
CA ASN A 108 0.12 1.76 -17.91
C ASN A 108 0.49 0.84 -16.73
N LYS A 109 1.74 0.37 -16.65
CA LYS A 109 2.23 -0.46 -15.55
C LYS A 109 2.10 0.26 -14.20
N ILE A 110 2.40 1.54 -14.14
CA ILE A 110 2.27 2.33 -12.91
C ILE A 110 0.80 2.43 -12.49
N ILE A 111 -0.12 2.68 -13.42
CA ILE A 111 -1.56 2.69 -13.14
C ILE A 111 -2.04 1.32 -12.68
N GLN A 112 -1.62 0.24 -13.34
CA GLN A 112 -1.98 -1.13 -12.96
C GLN A 112 -1.57 -1.45 -11.51
N ILE A 113 -0.39 -1.05 -11.08
CA ILE A 113 0.07 -1.32 -9.71
C ILE A 113 -0.58 -0.36 -8.71
N ASN A 114 -0.50 0.96 -8.95
CA ASN A 114 -0.85 1.96 -7.93
C ASN A 114 -2.35 2.18 -7.76
N LEU A 115 -3.15 1.96 -8.81
CA LEU A 115 -4.60 2.17 -8.80
C LEU A 115 -5.35 0.84 -8.91
N ILE A 116 -5.12 0.09 -9.98
CA ILE A 116 -5.84 -1.17 -10.21
C ILE A 116 -5.47 -2.20 -9.13
N GLY A 117 -4.20 -2.26 -8.69
CA GLY A 117 -3.78 -3.10 -7.57
C GLY A 117 -4.52 -2.77 -6.27
N THR A 118 -4.66 -1.49 -5.95
CA THR A 118 -5.46 -1.03 -4.80
C THR A 118 -6.93 -1.46 -4.93
N PHE A 119 -7.53 -1.27 -6.11
CA PHE A 119 -8.89 -1.74 -6.40
C PHE A 119 -9.01 -3.26 -6.26
N ASN A 120 -8.10 -4.03 -6.83
CA ASN A 120 -8.11 -5.49 -6.79
C ASN A 120 -8.12 -6.01 -5.33
N CYS A 121 -7.24 -5.48 -4.48
CA CYS A 121 -7.19 -5.86 -3.07
C CYS A 121 -8.48 -5.50 -2.33
N CYS A 122 -8.99 -4.28 -2.51
CA CYS A 122 -10.27 -3.88 -1.91
C CYS A 122 -11.42 -4.77 -2.41
N ARG A 123 -11.51 -5.00 -3.73
CA ARG A 123 -12.57 -5.82 -4.34
C ARG A 123 -12.59 -7.26 -3.81
N ALA A 124 -11.42 -7.83 -3.56
CA ALA A 124 -11.31 -9.20 -3.07
C ALA A 124 -11.59 -9.34 -1.57
N ILE A 125 -11.19 -8.34 -0.76
CA ILE A 125 -11.19 -8.44 0.71
C ILE A 125 -12.48 -7.87 1.33
N VAL A 126 -13.05 -6.82 0.77
CA VAL A 126 -14.26 -6.14 1.31
C VAL A 126 -15.44 -7.09 1.56
N PRO A 127 -15.75 -8.09 0.71
CA PRO A 127 -16.82 -9.05 1.00
C PRO A 127 -16.66 -9.74 2.35
N ASN A 128 -15.45 -10.19 2.70
CA ASN A 128 -15.18 -10.81 4.00
C ASN A 128 -15.35 -9.81 5.16
N MET A 129 -14.94 -8.56 4.99
CA MET A 129 -15.16 -7.51 5.99
C MET A 129 -16.65 -7.20 6.19
N ILE A 130 -17.45 -7.22 5.10
CA ILE A 130 -18.91 -7.03 5.18
C ILE A 130 -19.56 -8.19 5.94
N GLU A 131 -19.23 -9.43 5.62
CA GLU A 131 -19.75 -10.63 6.28
C GLU A 131 -19.46 -10.60 7.79
N ASN A 132 -18.26 -10.18 8.19
CA ASN A 132 -17.85 -10.09 9.58
C ASN A 132 -18.23 -8.75 10.25
N ASN A 133 -18.87 -7.84 9.53
CA ASN A 133 -19.23 -6.49 9.97
C ASN A 133 -18.06 -5.75 10.68
N TYR A 134 -16.85 -5.91 10.14
CA TYR A 134 -15.66 -5.21 10.64
C TYR A 134 -14.61 -5.07 9.54
N GLY A 135 -14.06 -3.87 9.38
CA GLY A 135 -12.95 -3.63 8.47
C GLY A 135 -12.28 -2.28 8.68
N ARG A 136 -10.97 -2.24 8.49
CA ARG A 136 -10.18 -1.00 8.49
C ARG A 136 -9.26 -1.02 7.28
N ILE A 137 -9.53 -0.14 6.33
CA ILE A 137 -8.79 -0.04 5.08
C ILE A 137 -8.02 1.28 5.06
N VAL A 138 -6.73 1.21 4.78
CA VAL A 138 -5.89 2.39 4.56
C VAL A 138 -5.18 2.26 3.22
N ASN A 139 -5.44 3.20 2.34
CA ASN A 139 -4.77 3.32 1.05
C ASN A 139 -3.62 4.32 1.17
N VAL A 140 -2.39 3.86 0.97
CA VAL A 140 -1.21 4.73 0.97
C VAL A 140 -1.12 5.44 -0.37
N ALA A 141 -1.70 6.63 -0.42
CA ALA A 141 -1.64 7.53 -1.55
C ALA A 141 -0.33 8.36 -1.56
N SER A 142 -0.38 9.62 -1.87
CA SER A 142 0.76 10.57 -1.86
C SER A 142 0.25 11.99 -1.96
N VAL A 143 1.02 12.97 -1.48
CA VAL A 143 0.79 14.39 -1.81
C VAL A 143 0.77 14.61 -3.33
N ALA A 144 1.55 13.84 -4.11
CA ALA A 144 1.53 13.89 -5.56
C ALA A 144 0.16 13.52 -6.16
N GLY A 145 -0.67 12.76 -5.45
CA GLY A 145 -2.05 12.49 -5.85
C GLY A 145 -3.02 13.63 -5.55
N LYS A 146 -2.65 14.58 -4.70
CA LYS A 146 -3.42 15.80 -4.40
C LYS A 146 -3.02 16.97 -5.28
N ASP A 147 -1.71 17.21 -5.39
CA ASP A 147 -1.17 18.44 -5.96
C ASP A 147 -0.62 18.23 -7.37
N GLY A 148 -0.47 16.97 -7.80
CA GLY A 148 0.30 16.61 -9.00
C GLY A 148 1.81 16.76 -8.77
N ASN A 149 2.60 16.02 -9.55
CA ASN A 149 4.04 16.20 -9.55
C ASN A 149 4.56 16.22 -10.99
N ALA A 150 5.21 17.31 -11.38
CA ALA A 150 5.77 17.45 -12.72
C ALA A 150 6.72 16.29 -13.04
N ASN A 151 6.64 15.77 -14.27
CA ASN A 151 7.41 14.62 -14.77
C ASN A 151 7.11 13.26 -14.08
N ALA A 152 6.01 13.18 -13.32
CA ALA A 152 5.54 11.97 -12.66
C ALA A 152 4.02 11.77 -12.84
N SER A 153 3.52 12.02 -14.07
CA SER A 153 2.08 12.03 -14.35
C SER A 153 1.40 10.70 -14.06
N ALA A 154 2.00 9.56 -14.41
CA ALA A 154 1.45 8.24 -14.13
C ALA A 154 1.29 8.00 -12.63
N TYR A 155 2.33 8.29 -11.84
CA TYR A 155 2.31 8.16 -10.39
C TYR A 155 1.25 9.06 -9.75
N SER A 156 1.23 10.33 -10.14
CA SER A 156 0.25 11.31 -9.64
C SER A 156 -1.18 10.88 -9.96
N SER A 157 -1.43 10.42 -11.19
CA SER A 157 -2.74 9.92 -11.62
C SER A 157 -3.17 8.67 -10.84
N GLY A 158 -2.27 7.69 -10.66
CA GLY A 158 -2.54 6.49 -9.89
C GLY A 158 -2.88 6.80 -8.43
N LYS A 159 -2.12 7.70 -7.80
CA LYS A 159 -2.34 8.11 -6.40
C LYS A 159 -3.58 9.00 -6.23
N ALA A 160 -3.91 9.84 -7.22
CA ALA A 160 -5.18 10.59 -7.25
C ALA A 160 -6.37 9.65 -7.39
N GLY A 161 -6.27 8.64 -8.27
CA GLY A 161 -7.28 7.61 -8.43
C GLY A 161 -7.52 6.82 -7.14
N ALA A 162 -6.46 6.46 -6.41
CA ALA A 162 -6.56 5.79 -5.11
C ALA A 162 -7.29 6.67 -4.05
N ILE A 163 -7.11 7.99 -4.07
CA ILE A 163 -7.86 8.92 -3.21
C ILE A 163 -9.36 8.93 -3.61
N GLY A 164 -9.66 8.97 -4.91
CA GLY A 164 -11.03 8.89 -5.43
C GLY A 164 -11.72 7.59 -5.04
N LEU A 165 -11.04 6.46 -5.25
CA LEU A 165 -11.51 5.12 -4.84
C LEU A 165 -11.80 5.06 -3.34
N THR A 166 -10.93 5.60 -2.49
CA THR A 166 -11.12 5.66 -1.04
C THR A 166 -12.41 6.37 -0.66
N LYS A 167 -12.68 7.53 -1.28
CA LYS A 167 -13.88 8.32 -1.01
C LYS A 167 -15.15 7.61 -1.45
N SER A 168 -15.12 6.94 -2.60
CA SER A 168 -16.24 6.16 -3.14
C SER A 168 -16.56 4.98 -2.25
N LEU A 169 -15.56 4.11 -2.01
CA LEU A 169 -15.72 2.92 -1.19
C LEU A 169 -16.13 3.26 0.26
N GLY A 170 -15.60 4.35 0.84
CA GLY A 170 -16.00 4.80 2.16
C GLY A 170 -17.48 5.21 2.26
N LYS A 171 -18.03 5.78 1.17
CA LYS A 171 -19.49 6.09 1.10
C LYS A 171 -20.33 4.82 0.90
N GLU A 172 -19.88 3.89 0.08
CA GLU A 172 -20.56 2.61 -0.16
C GLU A 172 -20.66 1.74 1.10
N LEU A 173 -19.73 1.91 2.05
CA LEU A 173 -19.65 1.15 3.30
C LEU A 173 -20.07 1.96 4.54
N ALA A 174 -20.69 3.14 4.35
CA ALA A 174 -20.99 4.08 5.43
C ALA A 174 -21.99 3.53 6.47
N ASP A 175 -22.82 2.57 6.10
CA ASP A 175 -23.77 1.87 6.98
C ASP A 175 -23.19 0.68 7.73
N LYS A 176 -21.89 0.37 7.53
CA LYS A 176 -21.19 -0.79 8.08
C LYS A 176 -20.08 -0.39 9.03
N ASN A 177 -19.68 -1.29 9.91
CA ASN A 177 -18.52 -1.07 10.78
C ASN A 177 -17.20 -1.23 10.00
N ILE A 178 -17.12 -0.59 8.83
CA ILE A 178 -15.94 -0.60 7.96
C ILE A 178 -15.52 0.84 7.67
N ALA A 179 -14.27 1.18 8.02
CA ALA A 179 -13.71 2.49 7.74
C ALA A 179 -12.68 2.40 6.61
N VAL A 180 -12.79 3.31 5.64
CA VAL A 180 -11.88 3.40 4.49
C VAL A 180 -11.22 4.77 4.49
N ASN A 181 -9.90 4.80 4.61
CA ASN A 181 -9.12 6.02 4.69
C ASN A 181 -7.96 6.02 3.69
N ALA A 182 -7.46 7.20 3.37
CA ALA A 182 -6.20 7.36 2.65
C ALA A 182 -5.25 8.24 3.45
N VAL A 183 -3.97 7.89 3.41
CA VAL A 183 -2.88 8.74 3.88
C VAL A 183 -2.10 9.26 2.67
N THR A 184 -1.65 10.50 2.74
CA THR A 184 -0.93 11.16 1.65
C THR A 184 0.46 11.61 2.11
N PRO A 185 1.42 10.66 2.29
CA PRO A 185 2.76 11.00 2.69
C PRO A 185 3.42 11.95 1.69
N ALA A 186 4.28 12.84 2.19
CA ALA A 186 5.24 13.59 1.40
C ALA A 186 6.49 12.73 1.14
N GLY A 187 7.60 13.33 0.73
CA GLY A 187 8.84 12.60 0.50
C GLY A 187 9.36 11.93 1.77
N ALA A 188 9.58 10.63 1.70
CA ALA A 188 10.19 9.84 2.75
C ALA A 188 11.44 9.12 2.24
N LYS A 189 12.40 8.88 3.13
CA LYS A 189 13.66 8.20 2.80
C LYS A 189 13.44 6.69 2.70
N THR A 190 12.90 6.25 1.56
CA THR A 190 12.65 4.84 1.25
C THR A 190 13.27 4.50 -0.09
N ARG A 191 13.38 3.20 -0.42
CA ARG A 191 13.88 2.73 -1.74
C ARG A 191 13.10 3.29 -2.94
N ILE A 192 11.93 3.88 -2.73
CA ILE A 192 11.18 4.53 -3.79
C ILE A 192 11.95 5.73 -4.39
N LEU A 193 12.85 6.37 -3.60
CA LEU A 193 13.72 7.45 -4.09
C LEU A 193 14.79 6.94 -5.06
N ASP A 194 15.18 5.65 -4.97
CA ASP A 194 16.18 5.05 -5.86
C ASP A 194 15.67 4.92 -7.29
N GLN A 195 14.35 5.01 -7.49
CA GLN A 195 13.70 4.99 -8.80
C GLN A 195 13.67 6.37 -9.49
N MET A 196 14.14 7.42 -8.80
CA MET A 196 14.07 8.81 -9.26
C MET A 196 15.46 9.37 -9.59
N SER A 197 15.53 10.35 -10.50
CA SER A 197 16.80 11.07 -10.73
C SER A 197 17.18 11.91 -9.52
N LYS A 198 18.50 12.13 -9.33
CA LYS A 198 19.03 12.96 -8.23
C LYS A 198 18.45 14.37 -8.27
N GLU A 199 18.30 14.96 -9.46
CA GLU A 199 17.73 16.29 -9.67
C GLU A 199 16.26 16.33 -9.22
N HIS A 200 15.49 15.24 -9.51
CA HIS A 200 14.11 15.13 -9.06
C HIS A 200 14.00 15.04 -7.54
N VAL A 201 14.86 14.23 -6.90
CA VAL A 201 14.95 14.12 -5.43
C VAL A 201 15.29 15.45 -4.80
N GLN A 202 16.28 16.18 -5.33
CA GLN A 202 16.63 17.53 -4.84
C GLN A 202 15.49 18.52 -5.00
N ARG A 203 14.79 18.49 -6.15
CA ARG A 203 13.61 19.33 -6.39
C ARG A 203 12.47 19.00 -5.42
N MET A 204 12.27 17.73 -5.09
CA MET A 204 11.30 17.34 -4.06
C MET A 204 11.72 17.90 -2.69
N LEU A 205 12.98 17.74 -2.33
CA LEU A 205 13.51 18.18 -1.03
C LEU A 205 13.39 19.71 -0.87
N SER A 206 13.63 20.49 -1.94
CA SER A 206 13.50 21.96 -1.90
C SER A 206 12.07 22.44 -1.62
N LYS A 207 11.06 21.60 -1.83
CA LYS A 207 9.66 21.89 -1.52
C LYS A 207 9.24 21.48 -0.10
N VAL A 208 10.11 20.77 0.62
CA VAL A 208 9.84 20.34 1.99
C VAL A 208 10.28 21.43 2.97
N PRO A 209 9.36 22.10 3.69
CA PRO A 209 9.73 23.23 4.56
C PRO A 209 10.75 22.90 5.65
N ARG A 210 10.78 21.63 6.09
CA ARG A 210 11.75 21.15 7.09
C ARG A 210 13.15 20.86 6.51
N GLY A 211 13.35 20.97 5.19
CA GLY A 211 14.62 20.69 4.51
C GLY A 211 15.10 19.23 4.61
N ARG A 212 14.24 18.29 5.08
CA ARG A 212 14.55 16.86 5.16
C ARG A 212 13.31 16.01 4.87
N PHE A 213 13.54 14.81 4.34
CA PHE A 213 12.50 13.81 4.19
C PHE A 213 12.09 13.18 5.54
N LEU A 214 10.94 12.51 5.54
CA LEU A 214 10.53 11.65 6.65
C LEU A 214 11.51 10.47 6.76
N GLU A 215 11.84 10.09 7.96
CA GLU A 215 12.65 8.91 8.30
C GLU A 215 11.74 7.79 8.77
#